data_c2f3151e33ae03d920acf286fe9a1871
#
_entry.id   c2f3151e33ae03d920acf286fe9a1871
#
_cell.length_a   1.000
_cell.length_b   1.000
_cell.length_c   1.000
_cell.angle_alpha   90.00
_cell.angle_beta   90.00
_cell.angle_gamma   90.00
#
_symmetry.space_group_name_H-M   'P 1'
#
loop_
_entity.id
_entity.type
_entity.pdbx_description
1 polymer ?
#
loop_
_entity_poly.entity_id
_entity_poly.type
_entity_poly.pdbx_seq_one_letter_code
_entity_poly.pdbx_strand_id
1 'polypeptide(L)'
;MTATARTEFVGGAAAIKALKSIDPEYRKQFNRDAKSIVTPLITEAKAGYPQMPLSGMKYKWTDARGRTLLPWTVNKIRAGVKFKTSTRRNKSAVLYVTQSEPSGAIFEVAGLANPGTNFNNNLRTRTPRVLWPTAEKHLPQVEQGLSDLVRDVMRRVNEETR
;
A
#
# COMPACT_ATOMS: atom_id res chain seq x y z
N MET A 1 5.94 11.48 6.09
CA MET A 1 6.17 10.82 4.81
C MET A 1 5.42 9.49 4.78
N THR A 2 4.82 9.14 3.65
CA THR A 2 4.12 7.86 3.46
C THR A 2 4.66 7.24 2.19
N ALA A 3 5.21 6.04 2.26
CA ALA A 3 5.56 5.26 1.08
C ALA A 3 4.29 4.61 0.55
N THR A 4 3.99 4.78 -0.73
CA THR A 4 2.76 4.29 -1.35
C THR A 4 3.09 3.57 -2.64
N ALA A 5 2.75 2.29 -2.72
CA ALA A 5 2.62 1.58 -3.97
C ALA A 5 1.20 1.81 -4.50
N ARG A 6 1.11 2.32 -5.73
CA ARG A 6 -0.16 2.70 -6.36
C ARG A 6 -0.34 1.90 -7.63
N THR A 7 -1.46 1.20 -7.74
CA THR A 7 -1.94 0.62 -9.00
C THR A 7 -3.15 1.40 -9.48
N GLU A 8 -3.08 1.93 -10.69
CA GLU A 8 -4.23 2.55 -11.34
C GLU A 8 -5.05 1.47 -12.03
N PHE A 9 -6.33 1.50 -11.72
CA PHE A 9 -7.25 0.53 -12.24
C PHE A 9 -8.34 1.23 -13.06
N VAL A 10 -8.33 1.01 -14.37
CA VAL A 10 -9.27 1.62 -15.29
C VAL A 10 -10.66 1.00 -15.09
N GLY A 11 -11.68 1.84 -14.96
CA GLY A 11 -13.07 1.38 -14.76
C GLY A 11 -13.49 1.17 -13.30
N GLY A 12 -12.55 0.97 -12.37
CA GLY A 12 -12.88 0.71 -10.96
C GLY A 12 -13.65 1.84 -10.29
N ALA A 13 -13.32 3.10 -10.61
CA ALA A 13 -14.07 4.25 -10.07
C ALA A 13 -15.50 4.32 -10.60
N ALA A 14 -15.71 3.98 -11.86
CA ALA A 14 -17.05 3.91 -12.48
C ALA A 14 -17.87 2.77 -11.86
N ALA A 15 -17.27 1.59 -11.69
CA ALA A 15 -17.91 0.46 -11.05
C ALA A 15 -18.34 0.77 -9.60
N ILE A 16 -17.44 1.34 -8.78
CA ILE A 16 -17.79 1.74 -7.41
C ILE A 16 -18.88 2.81 -7.37
N LYS A 17 -18.90 3.73 -8.33
CA LYS A 17 -19.96 4.74 -8.44
C LYS A 17 -21.29 4.11 -8.81
N ALA A 18 -21.31 3.19 -9.77
CA ALA A 18 -22.50 2.44 -10.15
C ALA A 18 -23.04 1.61 -8.96
N LEU A 19 -22.18 0.87 -8.26
CA LEU A 19 -22.55 0.11 -7.07
C LEU A 19 -23.15 0.99 -5.97
N LYS A 20 -22.63 2.21 -5.78
CA LYS A 20 -23.16 3.13 -4.77
C LYS A 20 -24.58 3.61 -5.10
N SER A 21 -24.96 3.69 -6.37
CA SER A 21 -26.29 4.11 -6.79
C SER A 21 -27.34 3.00 -6.69
N ILE A 22 -26.89 1.73 -6.68
CA ILE A 22 -27.80 0.56 -6.64
C ILE A 22 -27.99 0.12 -5.19
N ASP A 23 -26.93 -0.30 -4.48
CA ASP A 23 -27.00 -0.75 -3.10
C ASP A 23 -25.67 -0.50 -2.35
N PRO A 24 -25.71 0.11 -1.13
CA PRO A 24 -24.55 0.23 -0.26
C PRO A 24 -23.88 -1.11 0.11
N GLU A 25 -24.62 -2.22 0.13
CA GLU A 25 -24.08 -3.53 0.50
C GLU A 25 -23.17 -4.09 -0.58
N TYR A 26 -23.51 -3.90 -1.87
CA TYR A 26 -22.60 -4.27 -2.98
C TYR A 26 -21.26 -3.55 -2.91
N ARG A 27 -21.26 -2.31 -2.47
CA ARG A 27 -20.00 -1.59 -2.25
C ARG A 27 -19.17 -2.20 -1.14
N LYS A 28 -19.79 -2.64 -0.04
CA LYS A 28 -19.08 -3.31 1.05
C LYS A 28 -18.52 -4.65 0.59
N GLN A 29 -19.30 -5.41 -0.20
CA GLN A 29 -18.84 -6.66 -0.80
C GLN A 29 -17.65 -6.43 -1.71
N PHE A 30 -17.72 -5.47 -2.64
CA PHE A 30 -16.60 -5.10 -3.50
C PHE A 30 -15.32 -4.80 -2.72
N ASN A 31 -15.43 -4.02 -1.63
CA ASN A 31 -14.27 -3.70 -0.81
C ASN A 31 -13.70 -4.94 -0.09
N ARG A 32 -14.55 -5.88 0.33
CA ARG A 32 -14.11 -7.15 0.93
C ARG A 32 -13.36 -8.02 -0.08
N ASP A 33 -13.93 -8.16 -1.27
CA ASP A 33 -13.36 -8.98 -2.34
C ASP A 33 -12.04 -8.37 -2.86
N ALA A 34 -12.00 -7.07 -3.09
CA ALA A 34 -10.78 -6.35 -3.45
C ALA A 34 -9.69 -6.48 -2.37
N LYS A 35 -10.06 -6.43 -1.09
CA LYS A 35 -9.12 -6.67 0.02
C LYS A 35 -8.59 -8.11 0.01
N SER A 36 -9.44 -9.09 -0.27
CA SER A 36 -9.03 -10.50 -0.37
C SER A 36 -7.99 -10.71 -1.47
N ILE A 37 -8.18 -10.11 -2.64
CA ILE A 37 -7.24 -10.15 -3.77
C ILE A 37 -5.87 -9.59 -3.39
N VAL A 38 -5.83 -8.50 -2.61
CA VAL A 38 -4.59 -7.81 -2.22
C VAL A 38 -3.95 -8.41 -0.95
N THR A 39 -4.65 -9.27 -0.23
CA THR A 39 -4.18 -9.83 1.05
C THR A 39 -2.84 -10.59 0.94
N PRO A 40 -2.56 -11.41 -0.10
CA PRO A 40 -1.27 -12.07 -0.25
C PRO A 40 -0.11 -11.08 -0.32
N LEU A 41 -0.24 -10.02 -1.13
CA LEU A 41 0.73 -8.94 -1.22
C LEU A 41 0.98 -8.29 0.15
N ILE A 42 -0.08 -7.95 0.88
CA ILE A 42 0.03 -7.34 2.21
C ILE A 42 0.75 -8.26 3.19
N THR A 43 0.43 -9.55 3.16
CA THR A 43 1.03 -10.56 4.05
C THR A 43 2.53 -10.70 3.77
N GLU A 44 2.91 -10.82 2.51
CA GLU A 44 4.32 -10.92 2.11
C GLU A 44 5.07 -9.62 2.43
N ALA A 45 4.50 -8.45 2.11
CA ALA A 45 5.10 -7.17 2.46
C ALA A 45 5.31 -7.01 3.98
N LYS A 46 4.34 -7.41 4.80
CA LYS A 46 4.51 -7.40 6.26
C LYS A 46 5.63 -8.32 6.74
N ALA A 47 5.73 -9.50 6.17
CA ALA A 47 6.78 -10.48 6.50
C ALA A 47 8.18 -9.97 6.10
N GLY A 48 8.29 -9.21 5.02
CA GLY A 48 9.55 -8.68 4.51
C GLY A 48 10.22 -7.63 5.41
N TYR A 49 9.49 -6.98 6.33
CA TYR A 49 10.11 -6.03 7.26
C TYR A 49 10.96 -6.75 8.32
N PRO A 50 12.27 -6.40 8.43
CA PRO A 50 13.19 -7.10 9.32
C PRO A 50 12.93 -6.77 10.79
N GLN A 51 13.36 -7.66 11.69
CA GLN A 51 13.36 -7.41 13.14
C GLN A 51 14.32 -6.27 13.50
N MET A 52 15.46 -6.19 12.82
CA MET A 52 16.48 -5.16 13.02
C MET A 52 16.44 -4.16 11.88
N PRO A 53 16.40 -2.86 12.17
CA PRO A 53 16.49 -1.83 11.14
C PRO A 53 17.90 -1.74 10.56
N LEU A 54 18.05 -0.93 9.51
CA LEU A 54 19.36 -0.51 9.02
C LEU A 54 20.18 0.13 10.16
N SER A 55 21.50 0.00 10.13
CA SER A 55 22.39 0.40 11.22
C SER A 55 22.16 1.83 11.71
N GLY A 56 21.92 2.78 10.82
CA GLY A 56 21.61 4.18 11.17
C GLY A 56 20.26 4.38 11.86
N MET A 57 19.30 3.47 11.68
CA MET A 57 17.99 3.51 12.32
C MET A 57 17.96 2.81 13.69
N LYS A 58 19.03 2.11 14.03
CA LYS A 58 19.18 1.41 15.33
C LYS A 58 19.38 2.37 16.49
N TYR A 59 19.92 3.55 16.23
CA TYR A 59 20.15 4.55 17.26
C TYR A 59 18.84 5.21 17.68
N LYS A 60 18.65 5.33 19.00
CA LYS A 60 17.54 6.10 19.56
C LYS A 60 17.83 7.60 19.37
N TRP A 61 17.32 8.15 18.30
CA TRP A 61 17.36 9.58 18.07
C TRP A 61 16.31 10.23 18.96
N THR A 62 16.73 11.18 19.76
CA THR A 62 15.82 11.93 20.63
C THR A 62 15.75 13.38 20.20
N ASP A 63 14.57 13.99 20.32
CA ASP A 63 14.41 15.43 20.17
C ASP A 63 14.86 16.16 21.46
N ALA A 64 14.86 17.51 21.40
CA ALA A 64 15.22 18.35 22.55
C ALA A 64 14.35 18.10 23.81
N ARG A 65 13.19 17.44 23.66
CA ARG A 65 12.28 17.06 24.74
C ARG A 65 12.46 15.62 25.21
N GLY A 66 13.50 14.93 24.77
CA GLY A 66 13.79 13.53 25.12
C GLY A 66 12.89 12.50 24.45
N ARG A 67 12.04 12.87 23.48
CA ARG A 67 11.16 11.91 22.78
C ARG A 67 11.95 11.18 21.70
N THR A 68 11.84 9.87 21.66
CA THR A 68 12.47 9.06 20.62
C THR A 68 11.85 9.36 19.26
N LEU A 69 12.68 9.80 18.34
CA LEU A 69 12.30 10.02 16.95
C LEU A 69 12.44 8.70 16.19
N LEU A 70 11.44 8.40 15.35
CA LEU A 70 11.43 7.23 14.47
C LEU A 70 11.78 5.89 15.18
N PRO A 71 11.11 5.54 16.29
CA PRO A 71 11.37 4.31 16.99
C PRO A 71 11.09 3.10 16.08
N TRP A 72 12.04 2.16 16.01
CA TRP A 72 11.81 0.92 15.27
C TRP A 72 11.08 -0.09 16.14
N THR A 73 9.82 -0.34 15.83
CA THR A 73 9.02 -1.40 16.44
C THR A 73 8.41 -2.23 15.30
N VAL A 74 8.96 -3.41 15.04
CA VAL A 74 8.59 -4.23 13.89
C VAL A 74 7.09 -4.50 13.80
N ASN A 75 6.42 -4.73 14.93
CA ASN A 75 4.98 -4.96 14.95
C ASN A 75 4.19 -3.72 14.51
N LYS A 76 4.60 -2.51 14.92
CA LYS A 76 3.98 -1.25 14.45
C LYS A 76 4.24 -1.03 12.98
N ILE A 77 5.45 -1.31 12.50
CA ILE A 77 5.83 -1.15 11.09
C ILE A 77 5.02 -2.13 10.22
N ARG A 78 4.94 -3.39 10.61
CA ARG A 78 4.10 -4.39 9.93
C ARG A 78 2.62 -3.99 9.93
N ALA A 79 2.11 -3.48 11.04
CA ALA A 79 0.75 -2.94 11.14
C ALA A 79 0.54 -1.68 10.28
N GLY A 80 1.61 -0.95 9.95
CA GLY A 80 1.61 0.21 9.07
C GLY A 80 1.33 -0.11 7.60
N VAL A 81 1.57 -1.35 7.16
CA VAL A 81 1.20 -1.80 5.81
C VAL A 81 -0.31 -2.01 5.76
N LYS A 82 -0.99 -1.14 5.02
CA LYS A 82 -2.45 -1.10 4.96
C LYS A 82 -2.95 -1.01 3.54
N PHE A 83 -4.04 -1.71 3.30
CA PHE A 83 -4.89 -1.53 2.12
C PHE A 83 -5.83 -0.34 2.35
N LYS A 84 -5.97 0.50 1.33
CA LYS A 84 -6.91 1.62 1.32
C LYS A 84 -7.62 1.68 -0.01
N THR A 85 -8.90 2.04 0.04
CA THR A 85 -9.70 2.39 -1.13
C THR A 85 -9.93 3.89 -1.16
N SER A 86 -9.85 4.51 -2.33
CA SER A 86 -10.19 5.91 -2.51
C SER A 86 -11.38 6.03 -3.46
N THR A 87 -12.41 6.72 -3.00
CA THR A 87 -13.62 7.03 -3.79
C THR A 87 -13.69 8.51 -4.13
N ARG A 88 -12.63 9.27 -3.91
CA ARG A 88 -12.62 10.71 -4.19
C ARG A 88 -12.71 10.94 -5.70
N ARG A 89 -13.58 11.88 -6.08
CA ARG A 89 -14.05 12.16 -7.44
C ARG A 89 -12.96 12.40 -8.48
N ASN A 90 -11.78 12.87 -8.05
CA ASN A 90 -10.67 13.26 -8.93
C ASN A 90 -9.44 12.36 -8.83
N LYS A 91 -9.55 11.18 -8.21
CA LYS A 91 -8.42 10.24 -8.11
C LYS A 91 -8.62 9.06 -9.04
N SER A 92 -7.70 8.89 -9.95
CA SER A 92 -7.62 7.73 -10.85
C SER A 92 -7.37 6.41 -10.11
N ALA A 93 -6.65 6.45 -8.96
CA ALA A 93 -6.40 5.26 -8.15
C ALA A 93 -7.58 4.99 -7.22
N VAL A 94 -8.17 3.83 -7.35
CA VAL A 94 -9.25 3.33 -6.48
C VAL A 94 -8.70 2.54 -5.32
N LEU A 95 -7.64 1.80 -5.54
CA LEU A 95 -7.03 0.88 -4.57
C LEU A 95 -5.53 1.18 -4.44
N TYR A 96 -5.04 1.20 -3.22
CA TYR A 96 -3.61 1.33 -2.95
C TYR A 96 -3.19 0.68 -1.64
N VAL A 97 -1.95 0.19 -1.63
CA VAL A 97 -1.28 -0.32 -0.44
C VAL A 97 -0.28 0.73 0.03
N THR A 98 -0.30 1.04 1.32
CA THR A 98 0.53 2.10 1.90
C THR A 98 1.28 1.60 3.13
N GLN A 99 2.51 2.11 3.32
CA GLN A 99 3.19 2.07 4.60
C GLN A 99 2.89 3.38 5.34
N SER A 100 2.10 3.30 6.39
CA SER A 100 1.65 4.47 7.16
C SER A 100 2.52 4.78 8.38
N GLU A 101 3.36 3.82 8.81
CA GLU A 101 4.29 4.03 9.92
C GLU A 101 5.52 4.80 9.43
N PRO A 102 5.85 5.96 10.02
CA PRO A 102 6.95 6.81 9.54
C PRO A 102 8.30 6.10 9.44
N SER A 103 8.67 5.31 10.45
CA SER A 103 9.92 4.54 10.44
C SER A 103 9.98 3.52 9.31
N GLY A 104 8.85 2.85 9.05
CA GLY A 104 8.71 1.92 7.92
C GLY A 104 8.79 2.63 6.57
N ALA A 105 8.16 3.79 6.43
CA ALA A 105 8.22 4.58 5.21
C ALA A 105 9.64 5.10 4.92
N ILE A 106 10.37 5.55 5.94
CA ILE A 106 11.77 5.96 5.80
C ILE A 106 12.64 4.75 5.43
N PHE A 107 12.43 3.60 6.06
CA PHE A 107 13.14 2.37 5.71
C PHE A 107 12.98 2.01 4.23
N GLU A 108 11.80 2.17 3.65
CA GLU A 108 11.54 1.92 2.24
C GLU A 108 12.36 2.81 1.31
N VAL A 109 12.45 4.11 1.63
CA VAL A 109 13.03 5.11 0.72
C VAL A 109 14.44 5.55 1.10
N ALA A 110 14.96 5.14 2.26
CA ALA A 110 16.29 5.54 2.70
C ALA A 110 17.36 5.01 1.73
N GLY A 111 18.18 5.91 1.22
CA GLY A 111 19.23 5.61 0.24
C GLY A 111 18.81 5.72 -1.23
N LEU A 112 17.54 6.03 -1.52
CA LEU A 112 17.06 6.24 -2.90
C LEU A 112 17.36 7.65 -3.43
N ALA A 113 17.49 8.64 -2.57
CA ALA A 113 17.64 10.04 -2.96
C ALA A 113 19.04 10.57 -2.65
N ASN A 114 19.62 11.26 -3.64
CA ASN A 114 20.86 12.02 -3.60
C ASN A 114 22.13 11.26 -3.15
N PRO A 115 22.97 10.85 -4.10
CA PRO A 115 24.37 10.50 -3.79
C PRO A 115 25.06 11.76 -3.26
N GLY A 116 25.62 11.72 -2.09
CA GLY A 116 26.42 12.84 -1.56
C GLY A 116 26.38 13.03 -0.05
N THR A 117 25.48 12.37 0.67
CA THR A 117 25.55 12.32 2.14
C THR A 117 26.12 10.96 2.58
N ASN A 118 26.97 10.94 3.61
CA ASN A 118 27.52 9.69 4.18
C ASN A 118 26.41 8.71 4.57
N PHE A 119 25.25 9.21 5.00
CA PHE A 119 24.10 8.41 5.32
C PHE A 119 23.54 7.67 4.09
N ASN A 120 23.39 8.35 2.96
CA ASN A 120 22.88 7.74 1.72
C ASN A 120 23.89 6.78 1.09
N ASN A 121 25.18 7.07 1.19
CA ASN A 121 26.24 6.21 0.67
C ASN A 121 26.31 4.86 1.40
N ASN A 122 26.03 4.84 2.70
CA ASN A 122 26.02 3.60 3.50
C ASN A 122 24.73 2.78 3.34
N LEU A 123 23.66 3.39 2.88
CA LEU A 123 22.36 2.74 2.70
C LEU A 123 22.12 2.22 1.28
N ARG A 124 23.08 2.36 0.39
CA ARG A 124 23.06 2.05 -1.05
C ARG A 124 21.94 1.09 -1.48
N THR A 125 20.81 1.63 -1.86
CA THR A 125 19.78 0.90 -2.59
C THR A 125 19.27 1.77 -3.73
N ARG A 126 19.07 1.15 -4.89
CA ARG A 126 18.48 1.82 -6.06
C ARG A 126 16.97 1.65 -6.12
N THR A 127 16.43 0.78 -5.30
CA THR A 127 15.00 0.44 -5.26
C THR A 127 14.48 0.45 -3.83
N PRO A 128 13.19 0.70 -3.62
CA PRO A 128 12.54 0.48 -2.33
C PRO A 128 12.76 -0.96 -1.85
N ARG A 129 12.76 -1.17 -0.53
CA ARG A 129 13.28 -2.43 0.05
C ARG A 129 12.28 -3.56 0.14
N VAL A 130 11.03 -3.27 0.46
CA VAL A 130 10.04 -4.30 0.79
C VAL A 130 8.75 -4.09 0.02
N LEU A 131 8.07 -2.97 0.25
CA LEU A 131 6.71 -2.78 -0.26
C LEU A 131 6.67 -2.76 -1.80
N TRP A 132 7.59 -2.06 -2.43
CA TRP A 132 7.59 -1.92 -3.88
C TRP A 132 7.96 -3.21 -4.61
N PRO A 133 9.06 -3.90 -4.27
CA PRO A 133 9.39 -5.19 -4.89
C PRO A 133 8.30 -6.24 -4.68
N THR A 134 7.69 -6.26 -3.49
CA THR A 134 6.55 -7.15 -3.22
C THR A 134 5.34 -6.78 -4.09
N ALA A 135 5.07 -5.48 -4.25
CA ALA A 135 3.99 -5.03 -5.11
C ALA A 135 4.21 -5.42 -6.58
N GLU A 136 5.41 -5.21 -7.11
CA GLU A 136 5.77 -5.61 -8.49
C GLU A 136 5.58 -7.11 -8.72
N LYS A 137 6.01 -7.93 -7.77
CA LYS A 137 5.85 -9.39 -7.83
C LYS A 137 4.38 -9.82 -7.91
N HIS A 138 3.51 -9.18 -7.15
CA HIS A 138 2.09 -9.52 -7.08
C HIS A 138 1.22 -8.77 -8.09
N LEU A 139 1.77 -7.77 -8.79
CA LEU A 139 1.02 -6.89 -9.67
C LEU A 139 0.18 -7.64 -10.71
N PRO A 140 0.71 -8.63 -11.46
CA PRO A 140 -0.08 -9.34 -12.46
C PRO A 140 -1.32 -10.04 -11.88
N GLN A 141 -1.16 -10.69 -10.72
CA GLN A 141 -2.25 -11.40 -10.04
C GLN A 141 -3.30 -10.44 -9.49
N VAL A 142 -2.84 -9.30 -8.92
CA VAL A 142 -3.73 -8.27 -8.39
C VAL A 142 -4.51 -7.60 -9.53
N GLU A 143 -3.88 -7.28 -10.63
CA GLU A 143 -4.54 -6.69 -11.81
C GLU A 143 -5.57 -7.62 -12.41
N GLN A 144 -5.23 -8.90 -12.58
CA GLN A 144 -6.17 -9.90 -13.09
C GLN A 144 -7.37 -10.04 -12.14
N GLY A 145 -7.13 -10.24 -10.83
CA GLY A 145 -8.20 -10.41 -9.86
C GLY A 145 -9.11 -9.19 -9.75
N LEU A 146 -8.57 -7.98 -9.81
CA LEU A 146 -9.36 -6.75 -9.80
C LEU A 146 -10.14 -6.56 -11.11
N SER A 147 -9.57 -6.95 -12.25
CA SER A 147 -10.25 -6.91 -13.54
C SER A 147 -11.46 -7.84 -13.55
N ASP A 148 -11.28 -9.06 -13.04
CA ASP A 148 -12.35 -10.06 -12.94
C ASP A 148 -13.46 -9.58 -11.98
N LEU A 149 -13.06 -9.03 -10.82
CA LEU A 149 -14.00 -8.47 -9.86
C LEU A 149 -14.88 -7.35 -10.46
N VAL A 150 -14.28 -6.44 -11.25
CA VAL A 150 -15.06 -5.37 -11.92
C VAL A 150 -15.98 -5.96 -12.97
N ARG A 151 -15.51 -6.92 -13.73
CA ARG A 151 -16.32 -7.58 -14.77
C ARG A 151 -17.55 -8.24 -14.16
N ASP A 152 -17.39 -8.93 -13.04
CA ASP A 152 -18.50 -9.55 -12.29
C ASP A 152 -19.49 -8.51 -11.75
N VAL A 153 -18.98 -7.41 -11.21
CA VAL A 153 -19.82 -6.31 -10.74
C VAL A 153 -20.64 -5.72 -11.89
N MET A 154 -19.99 -5.42 -13.02
CA MET A 154 -20.70 -4.84 -14.18
C MET A 154 -21.75 -5.80 -14.75
N ARG A 155 -21.49 -7.10 -14.74
CA ARG A 155 -22.49 -8.11 -15.12
C ARG A 155 -23.72 -8.05 -14.21
N ARG A 156 -23.54 -8.08 -12.89
CA ARG A 156 -24.64 -7.99 -11.90
C ARG A 156 -25.43 -6.70 -12.05
N VAL A 157 -24.76 -5.56 -12.22
CA VAL A 157 -25.42 -4.27 -12.45
C VAL A 157 -26.31 -4.32 -13.70
N ASN A 158 -25.81 -4.92 -14.78
CA ASN A 158 -26.58 -5.04 -16.03
C ASN A 158 -27.76 -6.01 -15.92
N GLU A 159 -27.67 -7.05 -15.09
CA GLU A 159 -28.76 -7.99 -14.82
C GLU A 159 -29.88 -7.36 -14.00
N GLU A 160 -29.53 -6.49 -13.03
CA GLU A 160 -30.51 -5.80 -12.16
C GLU A 160 -31.18 -4.57 -12.81
N THR A 161 -30.60 -4.04 -13.88
CA THR A 161 -31.13 -2.88 -14.61
C THR A 161 -31.96 -3.25 -15.85
N ARG A 162 -32.13 -4.53 -16.12
CA ARG A 162 -33.04 -5.08 -17.16
C ARG A 162 -34.38 -5.44 -16.57
#